data_fc14007f882a0449e4f87e97b65e6360
#
_entry.id   fc14007f882a0449e4f87e97b65e6360
#
_cell.length_a   1.000
_cell.length_b   1.000
_cell.length_c   1.000
_cell.angle_alpha   90.00
_cell.angle_beta   90.00
_cell.angle_gamma   90.00
#
_symmetry.space_group_name_H-M   'P 1'
#
loop_
_entity.id
_entity.type
_entity.pdbx_description
1 polymer ?
#
loop_
_entity_poly.entity_id
_entity_poly.type
_entity_poly.pdbx_seq_one_letter_code
_entity_poly.pdbx_strand_id
1 'polypeptide(L)'
;MGDELTDFMARRGPDPSRPLAGLTVLVVEDSRFACEAIRLLCLRSGARLRRADCLRSARRHLQTYRPTVVIVDLGLPDGSGLDLIREMRSRSAPLPAILAISGSDEQAQAAQTAGASGFVLKPLKSLAAFQSAVLASLPAHGMPISVQPKEQDCVEPDDMALRDDLAHADALLKSTDADEASYSYVAQFLSGVASAAQDQPLAEATRAFARDHRSGLGDLSGLVRERLAGGARF
;
A
#
# COMPACT_ATOMS: atom_id res chain seq x y z
N MET A 1 -35.48 14.85 -22.22
CA MET A 1 -35.24 13.85 -21.16
C MET A 1 -33.78 13.44 -20.98
N GLY A 2 -32.82 14.12 -21.59
CA GLY A 2 -31.37 13.86 -21.42
C GLY A 2 -30.66 14.80 -20.46
N ASP A 3 -31.25 15.94 -20.11
CA ASP A 3 -30.60 17.00 -19.36
C ASP A 3 -30.62 16.80 -17.83
N GLU A 4 -31.64 16.16 -17.29
CA GLU A 4 -31.77 16.01 -15.82
C GLU A 4 -30.75 15.07 -15.20
N LEU A 5 -30.33 14.00 -15.93
CA LEU A 5 -29.31 13.07 -15.42
C LEU A 5 -27.92 13.70 -15.43
N THR A 6 -27.64 14.47 -16.47
CA THR A 6 -26.37 15.21 -16.61
C THR A 6 -26.29 16.33 -15.58
N ASP A 7 -27.39 17.03 -15.31
CA ASP A 7 -27.50 18.08 -14.30
C ASP A 7 -27.45 17.52 -12.85
N PHE A 8 -28.02 16.32 -12.62
CA PHE A 8 -27.91 15.61 -11.34
C PHE A 8 -26.48 15.14 -11.05
N MET A 9 -25.75 14.71 -12.08
CA MET A 9 -24.33 14.34 -11.94
C MET A 9 -23.40 15.56 -11.81
N ALA A 10 -23.74 16.69 -12.44
CA ALA A 10 -22.97 17.93 -12.38
C ALA A 10 -23.16 18.71 -11.05
N ARG A 11 -24.27 18.49 -10.34
CA ARG A 11 -24.58 19.19 -9.10
C ARG A 11 -23.93 18.62 -7.83
N ARG A 12 -23.25 17.49 -7.89
CA ARG A 12 -22.39 17.03 -6.79
C ARG A 12 -21.03 17.69 -6.90
N GLY A 13 -20.94 18.92 -6.46
CA GLY A 13 -19.65 19.55 -6.16
C GLY A 13 -18.83 18.65 -5.20
N PRO A 14 -17.50 18.84 -5.13
CA PRO A 14 -16.66 18.04 -4.25
C PRO A 14 -17.21 18.10 -2.83
N ASP A 15 -17.63 16.95 -2.32
CA ASP A 15 -18.05 16.81 -0.93
C ASP A 15 -16.79 16.82 -0.04
N PRO A 16 -16.58 17.83 0.82
CA PRO A 16 -15.41 17.88 1.69
C PRO A 16 -15.25 16.65 2.59
N SER A 17 -16.35 15.94 2.88
CA SER A 17 -16.32 14.69 3.64
C SER A 17 -15.87 13.50 2.82
N ARG A 18 -15.89 13.60 1.48
CA ARG A 18 -15.53 12.52 0.54
C ARG A 18 -14.67 13.07 -0.62
N PRO A 19 -13.47 13.60 -0.31
CA PRO A 19 -12.67 14.36 -1.27
C PRO A 19 -12.15 13.53 -2.45
N LEU A 20 -12.15 12.20 -2.34
CA LEU A 20 -11.72 11.28 -3.40
C LEU A 20 -12.91 10.62 -4.12
N ALA A 21 -14.13 11.16 -3.96
CA ALA A 21 -15.32 10.63 -4.62
C ALA A 21 -15.15 10.64 -6.15
N GLY A 22 -15.49 9.52 -6.79
CA GLY A 22 -15.34 9.34 -8.24
C GLY A 22 -13.99 8.79 -8.68
N LEU A 23 -12.95 8.83 -7.85
CA LEU A 23 -11.66 8.25 -8.18
C LEU A 23 -11.71 6.71 -8.11
N THR A 24 -10.98 6.07 -9.03
CA THR A 24 -10.70 4.63 -8.99
C THR A 24 -9.23 4.45 -8.64
N VAL A 25 -8.97 3.81 -7.51
CA VAL A 25 -7.64 3.53 -6.97
C VAL A 25 -7.32 2.07 -7.20
N LEU A 26 -6.22 1.77 -7.88
CA LEU A 26 -5.60 0.45 -7.92
C LEU A 26 -4.50 0.40 -6.87
N VAL A 27 -4.62 -0.49 -5.90
CA VAL A 27 -3.57 -0.76 -4.90
C VAL A 27 -2.82 -2.01 -5.31
N VAL A 28 -1.51 -1.91 -5.39
CA VAL A 28 -0.58 -3.02 -5.65
C VAL A 28 0.22 -3.23 -4.38
N GLU A 29 -0.23 -4.20 -3.58
CA GLU A 29 0.25 -4.46 -2.23
C GLU A 29 -0.05 -5.93 -1.88
N ASP A 30 0.91 -6.68 -1.43
CA ASP A 30 0.80 -8.09 -1.07
C ASP A 30 0.35 -8.28 0.38
N SER A 31 0.70 -7.40 1.31
CA SER A 31 0.22 -7.43 2.69
C SER A 31 -1.29 -7.19 2.74
N ARG A 32 -2.01 -8.13 3.34
CA ARG A 32 -3.46 -8.00 3.57
C ARG A 32 -3.76 -6.90 4.58
N PHE A 33 -2.93 -6.80 5.61
CA PHE A 33 -3.07 -5.79 6.66
C PHE A 33 -2.88 -4.36 6.11
N ALA A 34 -1.84 -4.14 5.29
CA ALA A 34 -1.63 -2.84 4.63
C ALA A 34 -2.75 -2.53 3.63
N CYS A 35 -3.20 -3.53 2.85
CA CYS A 35 -4.34 -3.38 1.94
C CYS A 35 -5.63 -3.00 2.67
N GLU A 36 -5.89 -3.58 3.83
CA GLU A 36 -7.09 -3.28 4.62
C GLU A 36 -7.06 -1.84 5.14
N ALA A 37 -5.90 -1.35 5.61
CA ALA A 37 -5.73 0.06 5.96
C ALA A 37 -6.09 0.98 4.79
N ILE A 38 -5.52 0.72 3.60
CA ILE A 38 -5.78 1.53 2.40
C ILE A 38 -7.24 1.40 1.96
N ARG A 39 -7.86 0.23 2.11
CA ARG A 39 -9.29 0.03 1.82
C ARG A 39 -10.17 0.92 2.68
N LEU A 40 -9.91 0.97 3.99
CA LEU A 40 -10.65 1.81 4.92
C LEU A 40 -10.46 3.30 4.61
N LEU A 41 -9.23 3.73 4.28
CA LEU A 41 -8.91 5.09 3.87
C LEU A 41 -9.66 5.49 2.58
N CYS A 42 -9.66 4.61 1.57
CA CYS A 42 -10.41 4.82 0.33
C CYS A 42 -11.91 4.90 0.56
N LEU A 43 -12.48 3.99 1.39
CA LEU A 43 -13.90 3.94 1.70
C LEU A 43 -14.35 5.25 2.38
N ARG A 44 -13.63 5.69 3.41
CA ARG A 44 -13.92 6.95 4.12
C ARG A 44 -13.77 8.18 3.21
N SER A 45 -12.83 8.13 2.26
CA SER A 45 -12.60 9.22 1.30
C SER A 45 -13.54 9.21 0.08
N GLY A 46 -14.35 8.14 -0.09
CA GLY A 46 -15.29 7.99 -1.21
C GLY A 46 -14.70 7.43 -2.50
N ALA A 47 -13.45 6.98 -2.50
CA ALA A 47 -12.81 6.35 -3.66
C ALA A 47 -13.26 4.89 -3.84
N ARG A 48 -13.21 4.42 -5.10
CA ARG A 48 -13.38 3.00 -5.43
C ARG A 48 -12.02 2.32 -5.42
N LEU A 49 -11.90 1.19 -4.72
CA LEU A 49 -10.67 0.43 -4.64
C LEU A 49 -10.71 -0.82 -5.54
N ARG A 50 -9.57 -1.11 -6.16
CA ARG A 50 -9.21 -2.40 -6.76
C ARG A 50 -7.88 -2.83 -6.18
N ARG A 51 -7.69 -4.14 -5.97
CA ARG A 51 -6.46 -4.70 -5.37
C ARG A 51 -5.75 -5.60 -6.36
N ALA A 52 -4.43 -5.51 -6.36
CA ALA A 52 -3.50 -6.47 -6.92
C ALA A 52 -2.47 -6.83 -5.85
N ASP A 53 -2.15 -8.08 -5.71
CA ASP A 53 -1.24 -8.63 -4.70
C ASP A 53 0.19 -8.88 -5.23
N CYS A 54 0.41 -8.60 -6.51
CA CYS A 54 1.68 -8.79 -7.19
C CYS A 54 1.72 -8.01 -8.52
N LEU A 55 2.90 -7.87 -9.12
CA LEU A 55 3.09 -7.18 -10.40
C LEU A 55 2.28 -7.80 -11.53
N ARG A 56 2.21 -9.15 -11.57
CA ARG A 56 1.44 -9.88 -12.59
C ARG A 56 -0.04 -9.54 -12.53
N SER A 57 -0.61 -9.49 -11.34
CA SER A 57 -2.00 -9.11 -11.10
C SER A 57 -2.24 -7.64 -11.47
N ALA A 58 -1.32 -6.74 -11.07
CA ALA A 58 -1.38 -5.32 -11.40
C ALA A 58 -1.39 -5.08 -12.92
N ARG A 59 -0.51 -5.75 -13.67
CA ARG A 59 -0.46 -5.65 -15.15
C ARG A 59 -1.77 -6.07 -15.80
N ARG A 60 -2.43 -7.14 -15.31
CA ARG A 60 -3.76 -7.55 -15.81
C ARG A 60 -4.81 -6.47 -15.56
N HIS A 61 -4.84 -5.86 -14.37
CA HIS A 61 -5.73 -4.76 -14.07
C HIS A 61 -5.51 -3.58 -15.03
N LEU A 62 -4.26 -3.17 -15.23
CA LEU A 62 -3.89 -2.05 -16.11
C LEU A 62 -4.15 -2.29 -17.61
N GLN A 63 -4.33 -3.55 -18.03
CA GLN A 63 -4.78 -3.92 -19.38
C GLN A 63 -6.29 -3.84 -19.51
N THR A 64 -7.04 -4.07 -18.42
CA THR A 64 -8.50 -4.19 -18.44
C THR A 64 -9.20 -2.84 -18.25
N TYR A 65 -8.66 -1.96 -17.43
CA TYR A 65 -9.23 -0.63 -17.15
C TYR A 65 -8.14 0.38 -16.81
N ARG A 66 -8.55 1.66 -16.73
CA ARG A 66 -7.64 2.77 -16.40
C ARG A 66 -7.99 3.33 -15.02
N PRO A 67 -7.21 3.03 -13.98
CA PRO A 67 -7.37 3.67 -12.68
C PRO A 67 -7.01 5.16 -12.76
N THR A 68 -7.61 5.97 -11.91
CA THR A 68 -7.23 7.38 -11.74
C THR A 68 -5.91 7.50 -10.96
N VAL A 69 -5.75 6.63 -9.97
CA VAL A 69 -4.57 6.57 -9.10
C VAL A 69 -4.10 5.12 -8.99
N VAL A 70 -2.80 4.90 -9.02
CA VAL A 70 -2.18 3.62 -8.68
C VAL A 70 -1.29 3.83 -7.48
N ILE A 71 -1.55 3.08 -6.41
CA ILE A 71 -0.70 3.01 -5.21
C ILE A 71 0.14 1.76 -5.34
N VAL A 72 1.47 1.89 -5.30
CA VAL A 72 2.40 0.77 -5.57
C VAL A 72 3.34 0.58 -4.41
N ASP A 73 3.28 -0.58 -3.78
CA ASP A 73 4.37 -1.00 -2.89
C ASP A 73 5.63 -1.30 -3.69
N LEU A 74 6.78 -0.88 -3.15
CA LEU A 74 8.07 -1.09 -3.81
C LEU A 74 8.62 -2.49 -3.59
N GLY A 75 8.15 -3.23 -2.59
CA GLY A 75 8.56 -4.59 -2.25
C GLY A 75 7.48 -5.62 -2.50
N LEU A 76 7.44 -6.21 -3.68
CA LEU A 76 6.43 -7.18 -4.08
C LEU A 76 7.06 -8.58 -4.29
N PRO A 77 6.27 -9.67 -4.14
CA PRO A 77 6.81 -11.04 -4.20
C PRO A 77 7.39 -11.44 -5.57
N ASP A 78 6.94 -10.79 -6.64
CA ASP A 78 7.33 -11.11 -8.01
C ASP A 78 8.17 -10.01 -8.67
N GLY A 79 8.74 -9.08 -7.88
CA GLY A 79 9.69 -8.08 -8.35
C GLY A 79 9.53 -6.70 -7.72
N SER A 80 10.28 -5.73 -8.23
CA SER A 80 10.28 -4.36 -7.70
C SER A 80 9.09 -3.55 -8.22
N GLY A 81 8.38 -2.87 -7.30
CA GLY A 81 7.35 -1.90 -7.68
C GLY A 81 7.90 -0.74 -8.53
N LEU A 82 9.20 -0.43 -8.42
CA LEU A 82 9.85 0.56 -9.28
C LEU A 82 9.77 0.21 -10.76
N ASP A 83 9.84 -1.09 -11.08
CA ASP A 83 9.76 -1.54 -12.49
C ASP A 83 8.35 -1.33 -13.06
N LEU A 84 7.32 -1.58 -12.25
CA LEU A 84 5.94 -1.27 -12.64
C LEU A 84 5.72 0.23 -12.85
N ILE A 85 6.32 1.07 -12.00
CA ILE A 85 6.24 2.53 -12.15
C ILE A 85 6.89 2.97 -13.46
N ARG A 86 8.10 2.49 -13.78
CA ARG A 86 8.80 2.77 -15.04
C ARG A 86 7.99 2.29 -16.26
N GLU A 87 7.45 1.07 -16.18
CA GLU A 87 6.60 0.49 -17.22
C GLU A 87 5.35 1.36 -17.47
N MET A 88 4.67 1.82 -16.42
CA MET A 88 3.52 2.71 -16.58
C MET A 88 3.91 4.04 -17.22
N ARG A 89 5.05 4.62 -16.84
CA ARG A 89 5.53 5.90 -17.38
C ARG A 89 5.97 5.83 -18.83
N SER A 90 6.42 4.66 -19.29
CA SER A 90 6.81 4.46 -20.70
C SER A 90 5.62 4.36 -21.67
N ARG A 91 4.40 4.21 -21.16
CA ARG A 91 3.19 4.10 -21.99
C ARG A 91 2.74 5.47 -22.52
N SER A 92 2.20 5.49 -23.73
CA SER A 92 1.56 6.67 -24.31
C SER A 92 0.23 6.95 -23.60
N ALA A 93 0.08 8.12 -23.02
CA ALA A 93 -0.98 8.68 -22.16
C ALA A 93 -2.46 8.25 -22.45
N PRO A 94 -3.41 8.57 -21.56
CA PRO A 94 -3.25 9.29 -20.29
C PRO A 94 -2.75 8.40 -19.16
N LEU A 95 -1.78 8.92 -18.39
CA LEU A 95 -1.18 8.19 -17.28
C LEU A 95 -1.96 8.43 -15.99
N PRO A 96 -2.15 7.40 -15.13
CA PRO A 96 -2.67 7.60 -13.78
C PRO A 96 -1.68 8.40 -12.93
N ALA A 97 -2.17 9.00 -11.84
CA ALA A 97 -1.30 9.42 -10.77
C ALA A 97 -0.68 8.17 -10.11
N ILE A 98 0.62 8.20 -9.84
CA ILE A 98 1.33 7.05 -9.26
C ILE A 98 1.87 7.45 -7.90
N LEU A 99 1.37 6.81 -6.85
CA LEU A 99 1.81 7.00 -5.48
C LEU A 99 2.60 5.76 -5.04
N ALA A 100 3.90 5.91 -4.84
CA ALA A 100 4.74 4.84 -4.30
C ALA A 100 4.59 4.78 -2.78
N ILE A 101 4.58 3.57 -2.23
CA ILE A 101 4.59 3.33 -0.78
C ILE A 101 5.71 2.39 -0.40
N SER A 102 6.33 2.61 0.75
CA SER A 102 7.40 1.74 1.29
C SER A 102 7.51 1.86 2.80
N GLY A 103 8.09 0.86 3.44
CA GLY A 103 8.49 0.89 4.85
C GLY A 103 9.80 1.64 5.11
N SER A 104 10.54 2.04 4.06
CA SER A 104 11.81 2.78 4.16
C SER A 104 11.74 4.08 3.37
N ASP A 105 12.10 5.19 3.99
CA ASP A 105 12.20 6.52 3.38
C ASP A 105 13.37 6.65 2.40
N GLU A 106 14.40 5.81 2.52
CA GLU A 106 15.54 5.74 1.59
C GLU A 106 15.09 5.46 0.14
N GLN A 107 13.91 4.84 -0.05
CA GLN A 107 13.36 4.51 -1.36
C GLN A 107 12.64 5.68 -2.04
N ALA A 108 12.43 6.80 -1.35
CA ALA A 108 11.69 7.96 -1.87
C ALA A 108 12.33 8.53 -3.14
N GLN A 109 13.66 8.71 -3.15
CA GLN A 109 14.38 9.23 -4.31
C GLN A 109 14.33 8.25 -5.50
N ALA A 110 14.43 6.96 -5.26
CA ALA A 110 14.33 5.94 -6.30
C ALA A 110 12.91 5.90 -6.93
N ALA A 111 11.87 6.02 -6.10
CA ALA A 111 10.48 6.10 -6.56
C ALA A 111 10.25 7.33 -7.44
N GLN A 112 10.74 8.49 -7.03
CA GLN A 112 10.64 9.72 -7.80
C GLN A 112 11.39 9.61 -9.14
N THR A 113 12.60 9.06 -9.14
CA THR A 113 13.40 8.82 -10.34
C THR A 113 12.70 7.83 -11.29
N ALA A 114 12.00 6.82 -10.77
CA ALA A 114 11.19 5.90 -11.55
C ALA A 114 9.94 6.57 -12.16
N GLY A 115 9.55 7.74 -11.68
CA GLY A 115 8.43 8.54 -12.19
C GLY A 115 7.19 8.52 -11.29
N ALA A 116 7.29 8.15 -10.01
CA ALA A 116 6.17 8.31 -9.09
C ALA A 116 5.77 9.80 -8.98
N SER A 117 4.46 10.05 -8.88
CA SER A 117 3.91 11.41 -8.66
C SER A 117 4.03 11.83 -7.19
N GLY A 118 4.21 10.85 -6.28
CA GLY A 118 4.38 11.06 -4.85
C GLY A 118 4.88 9.79 -4.18
N PHE A 119 5.32 9.96 -2.94
CA PHE A 119 5.80 8.87 -2.08
C PHE A 119 5.17 8.99 -0.69
N VAL A 120 4.78 7.86 -0.09
CA VAL A 120 4.27 7.81 1.27
C VAL A 120 4.95 6.69 2.04
N LEU A 121 5.45 7.04 3.23
CA LEU A 121 6.03 6.07 4.15
C LEU A 121 4.92 5.27 4.86
N LYS A 122 5.07 3.96 4.93
CA LYS A 122 4.20 3.10 5.76
C LYS A 122 4.53 3.33 7.26
N PRO A 123 3.54 3.28 8.16
CA PRO A 123 2.16 2.87 7.97
C PRO A 123 1.22 4.00 7.51
N LEU A 124 0.31 3.68 6.59
CA LEU A 124 -0.75 4.58 6.17
C LEU A 124 -1.96 4.47 7.11
N LYS A 125 -1.98 5.25 8.19
CA LYS A 125 -3.08 5.23 9.17
C LYS A 125 -3.93 6.51 9.15
N SER A 126 -3.31 7.66 8.86
CA SER A 126 -3.98 8.95 8.89
C SER A 126 -4.83 9.18 7.64
N LEU A 127 -6.14 9.41 7.83
CA LEU A 127 -7.06 9.72 6.74
C LEU A 127 -6.67 11.02 6.03
N ALA A 128 -6.34 12.06 6.79
CA ALA A 128 -5.97 13.36 6.24
C ALA A 128 -4.66 13.31 5.46
N ALA A 129 -3.64 12.62 5.98
CA ALA A 129 -2.37 12.44 5.28
C ALA A 129 -2.55 11.66 3.96
N PHE A 130 -3.36 10.60 3.98
CA PHE A 130 -3.70 9.81 2.79
C PHE A 130 -4.42 10.65 1.74
N GLN A 131 -5.47 11.38 2.13
CA GLN A 131 -6.22 12.24 1.22
C GLN A 131 -5.32 13.31 0.59
N SER A 132 -4.50 13.97 1.42
CA SER A 132 -3.55 14.98 0.94
C SER A 132 -2.54 14.41 -0.04
N ALA A 133 -1.96 13.23 0.23
CA ALA A 133 -0.99 12.59 -0.64
C ALA A 133 -1.61 12.20 -2.00
N VAL A 134 -2.83 11.64 -1.97
CA VAL A 134 -3.56 11.28 -3.20
C VAL A 134 -3.88 12.52 -4.02
N LEU A 135 -4.45 13.57 -3.41
CA LEU A 135 -4.82 14.79 -4.11
C LEU A 135 -3.61 15.52 -4.68
N ALA A 136 -2.49 15.58 -3.94
CA ALA A 136 -1.24 16.17 -4.40
C ALA A 136 -0.60 15.42 -5.59
N SER A 137 -0.89 14.11 -5.72
CA SER A 137 -0.38 13.28 -6.81
C SER A 137 -1.15 13.47 -8.13
N LEU A 138 -2.37 14.01 -8.06
CA LEU A 138 -3.23 14.21 -9.24
C LEU A 138 -2.72 15.39 -10.09
N PRO A 139 -2.91 15.35 -11.43
CA PRO A 139 -2.67 16.52 -12.27
C PRO A 139 -3.54 17.70 -11.81
N ALA A 140 -3.01 18.91 -11.88
CA ALA A 140 -3.69 20.15 -11.47
C ALA A 140 -4.88 20.49 -12.41
N HIS A 141 -5.89 19.63 -12.47
CA HIS A 141 -7.12 19.82 -13.21
C HIS A 141 -8.28 19.91 -12.21
N GLY A 142 -8.57 21.10 -11.72
CA GLY A 142 -9.72 21.33 -10.86
C GLY A 142 -9.34 21.90 -9.50
N MET A 143 -10.31 22.57 -8.90
CA MET A 143 -10.19 23.38 -7.69
C MET A 143 -9.44 22.65 -6.55
N PRO A 144 -8.61 23.36 -5.79
CA PRO A 144 -8.00 22.79 -4.59
C PRO A 144 -9.12 22.42 -3.59
N ILE A 145 -9.35 21.11 -3.44
CA ILE A 145 -10.19 20.62 -2.34
C ILE A 145 -9.34 20.80 -1.10
N SER A 146 -9.67 21.80 -0.29
CA SER A 146 -9.07 21.97 1.02
C SER A 146 -9.54 20.82 1.91
N VAL A 147 -8.68 19.83 2.10
CA VAL A 147 -8.88 18.82 3.12
C VAL A 147 -8.58 19.48 4.45
N GLN A 148 -9.59 19.64 5.30
CA GLN A 148 -9.35 20.02 6.69
C GLN A 148 -8.97 18.75 7.45
N PRO A 149 -7.70 18.61 7.86
CA PRO A 149 -7.28 17.44 8.63
C PRO A 149 -7.98 17.45 9.99
N LYS A 150 -8.82 16.47 10.24
CA LYS A 150 -9.15 16.10 11.61
C LYS A 150 -8.03 15.16 12.06
N GLU A 151 -7.13 15.63 12.87
CA GLU A 151 -5.94 14.90 13.34
C GLU A 151 -6.23 13.56 14.02
N GLN A 152 -7.49 13.25 14.32
CA GLN A 152 -7.93 12.07 15.07
C GLN A 152 -8.50 10.95 14.20
N ASP A 153 -8.62 11.11 12.87
CA ASP A 153 -9.16 10.09 11.99
C ASP A 153 -8.06 9.11 11.52
N CYS A 154 -7.70 8.19 12.41
CA CYS A 154 -6.88 7.04 12.05
C CYS A 154 -7.76 5.84 11.66
N VAL A 155 -7.23 4.97 10.80
CA VAL A 155 -7.82 3.68 10.49
C VAL A 155 -7.07 2.58 11.24
N GLU A 156 -7.84 1.60 11.75
CA GLU A 156 -7.30 0.40 12.36
C GLU A 156 -7.69 -0.79 11.49
N PRO A 157 -6.72 -1.45 10.84
CA PRO A 157 -6.98 -2.67 10.08
C PRO A 157 -7.39 -3.82 10.98
N ASP A 158 -8.07 -4.81 10.40
CA ASP A 158 -8.53 -6.00 11.11
C ASP A 158 -7.35 -6.90 11.55
N ASP A 159 -7.39 -7.39 12.80
CA ASP A 159 -6.43 -8.34 13.36
C ASP A 159 -6.34 -9.65 12.55
N MET A 160 -7.43 -10.05 11.87
CA MET A 160 -7.44 -11.23 11.00
C MET A 160 -6.49 -11.04 9.83
N ALA A 161 -6.46 -9.85 9.21
CA ALA A 161 -5.56 -9.55 8.13
C ALA A 161 -4.08 -9.59 8.57
N LEU A 162 -3.79 -9.14 9.79
CA LEU A 162 -2.45 -9.26 10.39
C LEU A 162 -2.04 -10.73 10.59
N ARG A 163 -2.96 -11.55 11.10
CA ARG A 163 -2.71 -12.99 11.30
C ARG A 163 -2.47 -13.72 9.98
N ASP A 164 -3.20 -13.35 8.92
CA ASP A 164 -2.99 -13.91 7.59
C ASP A 164 -1.58 -13.57 7.05
N ASP A 165 -1.13 -12.34 7.26
CA ASP A 165 0.21 -11.92 6.84
C ASP A 165 1.32 -12.63 7.64
N LEU A 166 1.15 -12.76 8.95
CA LEU A 166 2.08 -13.52 9.81
C LEU A 166 2.12 -15.00 9.43
N ALA A 167 0.97 -15.61 9.12
CA ALA A 167 0.90 -17.01 8.68
C ALA A 167 1.58 -17.20 7.31
N HIS A 168 1.42 -16.25 6.40
CA HIS A 168 2.12 -16.23 5.13
C HIS A 168 3.64 -16.17 5.32
N ALA A 169 4.12 -15.27 6.17
CA ALA A 169 5.54 -15.16 6.49
C ALA A 169 6.09 -16.42 7.15
N ASP A 170 5.37 -17.05 8.11
CA ASP A 170 5.78 -18.31 8.73
C ASP A 170 5.91 -19.45 7.72
N ALA A 171 5.00 -19.50 6.73
CA ALA A 171 5.09 -20.49 5.66
C ALA A 171 6.34 -20.27 4.78
N LEU A 172 6.67 -19.03 4.46
CA LEU A 172 7.88 -18.71 3.68
C LEU A 172 9.17 -19.01 4.45
N LEU A 173 9.21 -18.68 5.76
CA LEU A 173 10.37 -18.96 6.63
C LEU A 173 10.63 -20.47 6.82
N LYS A 174 9.60 -21.29 6.66
CA LYS A 174 9.69 -22.77 6.74
C LYS A 174 10.03 -23.44 5.41
N SER A 175 10.00 -22.70 4.31
CA SER A 175 10.30 -23.27 2.99
C SER A 175 11.74 -23.79 2.94
N THR A 176 11.92 -25.05 2.57
CA THR A 176 13.25 -25.68 2.41
C THR A 176 13.97 -25.20 1.15
N ASP A 177 13.25 -24.60 0.21
CA ASP A 177 13.78 -24.12 -1.07
C ASP A 177 14.01 -22.60 -1.06
N ALA A 178 14.00 -21.97 0.14
CA ALA A 178 14.19 -20.53 0.27
C ALA A 178 15.64 -20.15 -0.11
N ASP A 179 15.76 -19.32 -1.13
CA ASP A 179 17.00 -18.72 -1.58
C ASP A 179 17.20 -17.31 -0.93
N GLU A 180 18.31 -16.68 -1.22
CA GLU A 180 18.65 -15.34 -0.74
C GLU A 180 17.59 -14.29 -1.13
N ALA A 181 17.00 -14.42 -2.32
CA ALA A 181 15.96 -13.52 -2.78
C ALA A 181 14.66 -13.69 -1.97
N SER A 182 14.32 -14.93 -1.63
CA SER A 182 13.17 -15.28 -0.77
C SER A 182 13.34 -14.70 0.64
N TYR A 183 14.53 -14.81 1.22
CA TYR A 183 14.82 -14.25 2.54
C TYR A 183 14.78 -12.71 2.54
N SER A 184 15.33 -12.08 1.51
CA SER A 184 15.28 -10.63 1.34
C SER A 184 13.85 -10.14 1.20
N TYR A 185 13.01 -10.85 0.44
CA TYR A 185 11.58 -10.55 0.34
C TYR A 185 10.87 -10.68 1.70
N VAL A 186 11.08 -11.79 2.42
CA VAL A 186 10.45 -12.01 3.74
C VAL A 186 10.85 -10.92 4.73
N ALA A 187 12.11 -10.52 4.73
CA ALA A 187 12.59 -9.42 5.57
C ALA A 187 11.87 -8.11 5.25
N GLN A 188 11.74 -7.78 3.96
CA GLN A 188 11.04 -6.57 3.53
C GLN A 188 9.54 -6.63 3.87
N PHE A 189 8.88 -7.74 3.58
CA PHE A 189 7.48 -7.99 3.88
C PHE A 189 7.17 -7.83 5.38
N LEU A 190 7.92 -8.55 6.23
CA LEU A 190 7.75 -8.46 7.68
C LEU A 190 8.12 -7.09 8.26
N SER A 191 9.07 -6.37 7.67
CA SER A 191 9.35 -4.99 8.05
C SER A 191 8.13 -4.09 7.83
N GLY A 192 7.44 -4.25 6.70
CA GLY A 192 6.19 -3.56 6.39
C GLY A 192 5.07 -3.90 7.38
N VAL A 193 4.88 -5.20 7.65
CA VAL A 193 3.86 -5.70 8.59
C VAL A 193 4.15 -5.19 10.01
N ALA A 194 5.38 -5.32 10.51
CA ALA A 194 5.78 -4.87 11.84
C ALA A 194 5.58 -3.36 12.03
N SER A 195 5.95 -2.58 11.01
CA SER A 195 5.72 -1.13 11.00
C SER A 195 4.23 -0.79 11.04
N ALA A 196 3.43 -1.44 10.22
CA ALA A 196 1.98 -1.21 10.15
C ALA A 196 1.28 -1.62 11.46
N ALA A 197 1.69 -2.73 12.07
CA ALA A 197 1.18 -3.22 13.36
C ALA A 197 1.79 -2.46 14.56
N GLN A 198 2.83 -1.65 14.37
CA GLN A 198 3.60 -0.98 15.44
C GLN A 198 4.26 -1.99 16.40
N ASP A 199 4.59 -3.20 15.91
CA ASP A 199 5.28 -4.24 16.68
C ASP A 199 6.79 -4.00 16.65
N GLN A 200 7.30 -3.28 17.64
CA GLN A 200 8.71 -2.93 17.76
C GLN A 200 9.62 -4.17 17.89
N PRO A 201 9.30 -5.19 18.72
CA PRO A 201 10.07 -6.41 18.78
C PRO A 201 10.18 -7.14 17.44
N LEU A 202 9.08 -7.24 16.69
CA LEU A 202 9.06 -7.85 15.36
C LEU A 202 9.92 -7.04 14.36
N ALA A 203 9.84 -5.71 14.42
CA ALA A 203 10.67 -4.84 13.59
C ALA A 203 12.16 -5.00 13.86
N GLU A 204 12.56 -5.19 15.13
CA GLU A 204 13.96 -5.41 15.53
C GLU A 204 14.47 -6.77 15.07
N ALA A 205 13.69 -7.84 15.30
CA ALA A 205 14.02 -9.19 14.84
C ALA A 205 14.13 -9.24 13.31
N THR A 206 13.24 -8.57 12.60
CA THR A 206 13.25 -8.48 11.14
C THR A 206 14.51 -7.75 10.63
N ARG A 207 14.93 -6.67 11.29
CA ARG A 207 16.17 -5.95 10.94
C ARG A 207 17.41 -6.81 11.21
N ALA A 208 17.43 -7.60 12.29
CA ALA A 208 18.51 -8.52 12.57
C ALA A 208 18.60 -9.61 11.50
N PHE A 209 17.47 -10.20 11.13
CA PHE A 209 17.37 -11.18 10.04
C PHE A 209 17.80 -10.61 8.69
N ALA A 210 17.43 -9.37 8.35
CA ALA A 210 17.85 -8.72 7.10
C ALA A 210 19.36 -8.51 7.00
N ARG A 211 20.07 -8.39 8.14
CA ARG A 211 21.54 -8.25 8.18
C ARG A 211 22.27 -9.59 8.05
N ASP A 212 21.72 -10.62 8.65
CA ASP A 212 22.26 -11.98 8.59
C ASP A 212 21.11 -12.99 8.69
N HIS A 213 20.73 -13.52 7.53
CA HIS A 213 19.60 -14.43 7.41
C HIS A 213 19.78 -15.71 8.24
N ARG A 214 21.03 -16.19 8.41
CA ARG A 214 21.29 -17.44 9.13
C ARG A 214 21.15 -17.27 10.64
N SER A 215 21.73 -16.24 11.20
CA SER A 215 21.70 -16.02 12.66
C SER A 215 20.32 -15.51 13.12
N GLY A 216 19.63 -14.71 12.32
CA GLY A 216 18.33 -14.13 12.68
C GLY A 216 17.12 -15.02 12.44
N LEU A 217 17.26 -16.13 11.68
CA LEU A 217 16.12 -16.97 11.26
C LEU A 217 15.37 -17.59 12.46
N GLY A 218 16.11 -18.08 13.47
CA GLY A 218 15.52 -18.75 14.64
C GLY A 218 14.66 -17.81 15.47
N ASP A 219 15.23 -16.64 15.79
CA ASP A 219 14.55 -15.62 16.59
C ASP A 219 13.33 -15.05 15.88
N LEU A 220 13.46 -14.70 14.60
CA LEU A 220 12.36 -14.20 13.80
C LEU A 220 11.22 -15.23 13.68
N SER A 221 11.55 -16.49 13.35
CA SER A 221 10.55 -17.56 13.25
C SER A 221 9.87 -17.84 14.60
N GLY A 222 10.61 -17.76 15.70
CA GLY A 222 10.07 -17.89 17.06
C GLY A 222 9.04 -16.80 17.36
N LEU A 223 9.39 -15.56 17.09
CA LEU A 223 8.54 -14.40 17.35
C LEU A 223 7.27 -14.40 16.48
N VAL A 224 7.39 -14.71 15.19
CA VAL A 224 6.20 -14.84 14.30
C VAL A 224 5.23 -15.89 14.82
N ARG A 225 5.71 -17.06 15.27
CA ARG A 225 4.84 -18.10 15.84
C ARG A 225 4.23 -17.68 17.17
N GLU A 226 4.96 -16.98 18.02
CA GLU A 226 4.42 -16.42 19.26
C GLU A 226 3.23 -15.51 18.99
N ARG A 227 3.35 -14.60 18.01
CA ARG A 227 2.27 -13.71 17.62
C ARG A 227 1.06 -14.46 17.04
N LEU A 228 1.30 -15.50 16.25
CA LEU A 228 0.23 -16.37 15.73
C LEU A 228 -0.51 -17.11 16.85
N ALA A 229 0.21 -17.59 17.88
CA ALA A 229 -0.38 -18.35 18.98
C ALA A 229 -1.09 -17.46 20.02
N GLY A 230 -0.55 -16.25 20.27
CA GLY A 230 -1.02 -15.35 21.34
C GLY A 230 -2.32 -14.59 21.03
N GLY A 231 -2.84 -14.68 19.81
CA GLY A 231 -3.92 -13.79 19.37
C GLY A 231 -3.44 -12.33 19.41
N ALA A 232 -3.38 -11.65 18.29
CA ALA A 232 -2.86 -10.29 18.19
C ALA A 232 -3.53 -9.34 19.20
N ARG A 233 -2.94 -9.19 20.35
CA ARG A 233 -3.15 -8.07 21.27
C ARG A 233 -1.80 -7.37 21.40
N PHE A 234 -1.73 -6.22 20.79
CA PHE A 234 -0.63 -5.28 20.92
C PHE A 234 -0.99 -4.16 21.86
#